data_f3aca301c7d181fce9bb26ee6145b425
#
_entry.id   f3aca301c7d181fce9bb26ee6145b425
#
_cell.length_a   1.000
_cell.length_b   1.000
_cell.length_c   1.000
_cell.angle_alpha   90.00
_cell.angle_beta   90.00
_cell.angle_gamma   90.00
#
_symmetry.space_group_name_H-M   'P 1'
#
loop_
_entity.id
_entity.type
_entity.pdbx_description
1 polymer ?
#
loop_
_entity_poly.entity_id
_entity_poly.type
_entity_poly.pdbx_seq_one_letter_code
_entity_poly.pdbx_strand_id
1 'polypeptide(L)'
;MKPQLLDRLRRLPEEHLYRELYCDPLTGILNRTAFDQDRSAFVALVDLDSLKFINDVEGYRSGDAYLQTVAQSLVETFGQYSVYRLSGDEFVVCSDQACRLHDGLHRLQNQVPTFSFGIGTTIGQADKLLKLDKRQREASGERAQRGEAPPWLKDKAKKA
;
A
#
# COMPACT_ATOMS: atom_id res chain seq x y z
N MET A 1 19.48 23.86 11.38
CA MET A 1 17.99 23.84 11.47
C MET A 1 17.53 25.21 11.97
N LYS A 2 16.47 25.79 11.39
CA LYS A 2 16.01 27.13 11.79
C LYS A 2 15.47 27.10 13.24
N PRO A 3 15.92 27.95 14.16
CA PRO A 3 15.50 27.96 15.59
C PRO A 3 13.98 27.97 15.77
N GLN A 4 13.28 28.76 14.95
CA GLN A 4 11.81 28.88 14.96
C GLN A 4 11.07 27.55 14.67
N LEU A 5 11.65 26.65 13.86
CA LEU A 5 11.07 25.34 13.59
C LEU A 5 11.17 24.41 14.80
N LEU A 6 12.31 24.44 15.50
CA LEU A 6 12.52 23.69 16.75
C LEU A 6 11.54 24.11 17.85
N ASP A 7 11.34 25.43 18.03
CA ASP A 7 10.41 25.94 19.02
C ASP A 7 8.96 25.58 18.70
N ARG A 8 8.60 25.54 17.41
CA ARG A 8 7.29 25.08 16.97
C ARG A 8 7.09 23.59 17.24
N LEU A 9 8.08 22.75 16.92
CA LEU A 9 8.02 21.29 17.17
C LEU A 9 7.91 20.97 18.66
N ARG A 10 8.63 21.71 19.54
CA ARG A 10 8.56 21.52 20.99
C ARG A 10 7.21 21.85 21.61
N ARG A 11 6.39 22.67 20.93
CA ARG A 11 5.06 23.09 21.39
C ARG A 11 3.93 22.24 20.85
N LEU A 12 4.23 21.33 19.90
CA LEU A 12 3.20 20.43 19.37
C LEU A 12 2.82 19.37 20.42
N PRO A 13 1.54 19.05 20.55
CA PRO A 13 1.10 17.87 21.30
C PRO A 13 1.80 16.61 20.79
N GLU A 14 2.09 15.66 21.68
CA GLU A 14 2.79 14.41 21.35
C GLU A 14 2.10 13.66 20.21
N GLU A 15 0.77 13.65 20.19
CA GLU A 15 -0.02 13.04 19.12
C GLU A 15 0.19 13.67 17.74
N HIS A 16 0.38 15.00 17.68
CA HIS A 16 0.72 15.70 16.44
C HIS A 16 2.13 15.35 15.97
N LEU A 17 3.09 15.31 16.90
CA LEU A 17 4.46 14.90 16.59
C LEU A 17 4.50 13.47 16.04
N TYR A 18 3.74 12.55 16.64
CA TYR A 18 3.63 11.18 16.15
C TYR A 18 3.10 11.14 14.72
N ARG A 19 2.02 11.84 14.43
CA ARG A 19 1.44 11.90 13.08
C ARG A 19 2.40 12.46 12.05
N GLU A 20 3.06 13.57 12.37
CA GLU A 20 4.03 14.23 11.48
C GLU A 20 5.26 13.36 11.19
N LEU A 21 5.74 12.59 12.16
CA LEU A 21 6.95 11.79 12.03
C LEU A 21 6.69 10.39 11.47
N TYR A 22 5.57 9.78 11.82
CA TYR A 22 5.35 8.35 11.60
C TYR A 22 4.13 8.01 10.74
N CYS A 23 3.29 8.97 10.35
CA CYS A 23 2.15 8.71 9.49
C CYS A 23 2.32 9.30 8.09
N ASP A 24 1.74 8.63 7.10
CA ASP A 24 1.59 9.13 5.72
C ASP A 24 0.45 10.17 5.68
N PRO A 25 0.68 11.40 5.20
CA PRO A 25 -0.31 12.47 5.27
C PRO A 25 -1.55 12.25 4.40
N LEU A 26 -1.45 11.42 3.33
CA LEU A 26 -2.58 11.14 2.46
C LEU A 26 -3.49 10.05 3.03
N THR A 27 -2.90 8.97 3.50
CA THR A 27 -3.64 7.77 3.91
C THR A 27 -3.86 7.66 5.41
N GLY A 28 -3.08 8.40 6.21
CA GLY A 28 -3.11 8.35 7.68
C GLY A 28 -2.50 7.10 8.31
N ILE A 29 -2.08 6.11 7.51
CA ILE A 29 -1.39 4.92 8.02
C ILE A 29 0.08 5.22 8.32
N LEU A 30 0.80 4.25 8.89
CA LEU A 30 2.21 4.41 9.18
C LEU A 30 3.05 4.61 7.90
N ASN A 31 4.10 5.41 8.01
CA ASN A 31 4.98 5.75 6.89
C ASN A 31 6.27 4.90 6.90
N ARG A 32 7.19 5.20 5.97
CA ARG A 32 8.50 4.56 5.87
C ARG A 32 9.34 4.66 7.14
N THR A 33 9.31 5.82 7.81
CA THR A 33 10.08 6.03 9.05
C THR A 33 9.62 5.07 10.17
N ALA A 34 8.31 4.83 10.24
CA ALA A 34 7.76 3.84 11.18
C ALA A 34 8.14 2.41 10.78
N PHE A 35 8.08 2.08 9.48
CA PHE A 35 8.46 0.76 8.96
C PHE A 35 9.93 0.41 9.26
N ASP A 36 10.86 1.37 9.16
CA ASP A 36 12.28 1.14 9.42
C ASP A 36 12.57 0.71 10.88
N GLN A 37 11.58 0.89 11.78
CA GLN A 37 11.64 0.46 13.18
C GLN A 37 10.92 -0.87 13.45
N ASP A 38 10.18 -1.42 12.47
CA ASP A 38 9.49 -2.71 12.60
C ASP A 38 10.49 -3.87 12.72
N ARG A 39 10.14 -4.87 13.52
CA ARG A 39 10.99 -6.05 13.79
C ARG A 39 10.23 -7.35 13.58
N SER A 40 9.10 -7.32 12.91
CA SER A 40 8.31 -8.50 12.57
C SER A 40 9.10 -9.48 11.71
N ALA A 41 8.83 -10.76 11.87
CA ALA A 41 9.57 -11.84 11.20
C ALA A 41 9.31 -11.89 9.68
N PHE A 42 8.15 -11.44 9.23
CA PHE A 42 7.73 -11.46 7.82
C PHE A 42 7.22 -10.10 7.38
N VAL A 43 7.50 -9.80 6.11
CA VAL A 43 7.09 -8.59 5.42
C VAL A 43 6.43 -8.95 4.10
N ALA A 44 5.27 -8.36 3.83
CA ALA A 44 4.64 -8.38 2.52
C ALA A 44 4.81 -7.01 1.87
N LEU A 45 5.38 -6.97 0.68
CA LEU A 45 5.38 -5.79 -0.19
C LEU A 45 4.15 -5.86 -1.10
N VAL A 46 3.34 -4.82 -1.10
CA VAL A 46 2.10 -4.70 -1.86
C VAL A 46 2.22 -3.50 -2.78
N ASP A 47 1.90 -3.69 -4.05
CA ASP A 47 1.97 -2.65 -5.10
C ASP A 47 0.64 -2.59 -5.83
N LEU A 48 0.05 -1.39 -5.90
CA LEU A 48 -1.25 -1.20 -6.51
C LEU A 48 -1.16 -1.29 -8.03
N ASP A 49 -2.03 -2.09 -8.58
CA ASP A 49 -2.17 -2.18 -10.03
C ASP A 49 -2.93 -0.94 -10.55
N SER A 50 -2.44 -0.39 -11.67
CA SER A 50 -3.18 0.62 -12.46
C SER A 50 -3.36 2.01 -11.81
N LEU A 51 -2.67 2.37 -10.72
CA LEU A 51 -2.77 3.72 -10.15
C LEU A 51 -2.46 4.81 -11.17
N LYS A 52 -1.43 4.60 -12.01
CA LYS A 52 -1.09 5.54 -13.09
C LYS A 52 -2.25 5.72 -14.06
N PHE A 53 -2.89 4.63 -14.49
CA PHE A 53 -4.05 4.68 -15.40
C PHE A 53 -5.20 5.47 -14.78
N ILE A 54 -5.52 5.24 -13.50
CA ILE A 54 -6.57 5.96 -12.77
C ILE A 54 -6.24 7.46 -12.73
N ASN A 55 -4.99 7.84 -12.42
CA ASN A 55 -4.56 9.23 -12.40
C ASN A 55 -4.67 9.91 -13.77
N ASP A 56 -4.28 9.20 -14.84
CA ASP A 56 -4.27 9.73 -16.20
C ASP A 56 -5.71 9.90 -16.77
N VAL A 57 -6.65 9.03 -16.39
CA VAL A 57 -8.03 9.00 -16.92
C VAL A 57 -9.01 9.74 -16.03
N GLU A 58 -8.95 9.53 -14.72
CA GLU A 58 -9.93 10.06 -13.75
C GLU A 58 -9.37 11.23 -12.91
N GLY A 59 -8.06 11.47 -13.03
CA GLY A 59 -7.35 12.52 -12.30
C GLY A 59 -6.83 12.10 -10.93
N TYR A 60 -5.90 12.90 -10.38
CA TYR A 60 -5.19 12.60 -9.14
C TYR A 60 -6.10 12.43 -7.91
N ARG A 61 -7.26 13.11 -7.87
CA ARG A 61 -8.22 12.94 -6.77
C ARG A 61 -8.77 11.51 -6.68
N SER A 62 -9.02 10.89 -7.84
CA SER A 62 -9.48 9.49 -7.91
C SER A 62 -8.38 8.53 -7.51
N GLY A 63 -7.13 8.79 -7.92
CA GLY A 63 -5.98 8.03 -7.47
C GLY A 63 -5.72 8.14 -5.97
N ASP A 64 -5.87 9.32 -5.38
CA ASP A 64 -5.77 9.54 -3.94
C ASP A 64 -6.86 8.77 -3.17
N ALA A 65 -8.12 8.83 -3.63
CA ALA A 65 -9.22 8.07 -3.05
C ALA A 65 -8.99 6.55 -3.16
N TYR A 66 -8.40 6.10 -4.27
CA TYR A 66 -8.02 4.70 -4.45
C TYR A 66 -6.95 4.27 -3.44
N LEU A 67 -5.89 5.06 -3.26
CA LEU A 67 -4.85 4.83 -2.25
C LEU A 67 -5.42 4.76 -0.83
N GLN A 68 -6.31 5.68 -0.47
CA GLN A 68 -6.98 5.71 0.83
C GLN A 68 -7.86 4.48 1.06
N THR A 69 -8.61 4.04 0.03
CA THR A 69 -9.46 2.85 0.10
C THR A 69 -8.63 1.59 0.36
N VAL A 70 -7.53 1.41 -0.37
CA VAL A 70 -6.66 0.25 -0.17
C VAL A 70 -5.97 0.29 1.20
N ALA A 71 -5.46 1.46 1.62
CA ALA A 71 -4.87 1.63 2.94
C ALA A 71 -5.84 1.23 4.06
N GLN A 72 -7.09 1.70 3.97
CA GLN A 72 -8.14 1.35 4.94
C GLN A 72 -8.43 -0.15 4.96
N SER A 73 -8.56 -0.79 3.80
CA SER A 73 -8.81 -2.24 3.71
C SER A 73 -7.66 -3.07 4.27
N LEU A 74 -6.41 -2.63 4.07
CA LEU A 74 -5.24 -3.26 4.68
C LEU A 74 -5.27 -3.13 6.21
N VAL A 75 -5.59 -1.93 6.74
CA VAL A 75 -5.69 -1.69 8.19
C VAL A 75 -6.81 -2.52 8.82
N GLU A 76 -7.97 -2.62 8.19
CA GLU A 76 -9.09 -3.44 8.66
C GLU A 76 -8.72 -4.93 8.74
N THR A 77 -7.87 -5.41 7.82
CA THR A 77 -7.45 -6.81 7.76
C THR A 77 -6.30 -7.13 8.73
N PHE A 78 -5.31 -6.23 8.84
CA PHE A 78 -4.04 -6.53 9.53
C PHE A 78 -3.84 -5.73 10.81
N GLY A 79 -4.57 -4.63 11.00
CA GLY A 79 -4.43 -3.71 12.13
C GLY A 79 -3.54 -2.51 11.80
N GLN A 80 -3.82 -1.38 12.44
CA GLN A 80 -3.20 -0.07 12.14
C GLN A 80 -1.69 -0.01 12.37
N TYR A 81 -1.13 -0.87 13.24
CA TYR A 81 0.30 -0.89 13.57
C TYR A 81 1.11 -1.88 12.72
N SER A 82 0.48 -2.52 11.76
CA SER A 82 1.11 -3.52 10.89
C SER A 82 1.16 -3.09 9.42
N VAL A 83 0.60 -1.92 9.09
CA VAL A 83 0.43 -1.44 7.70
C VAL A 83 1.15 -0.13 7.51
N TYR A 84 1.98 -0.08 6.47
CA TYR A 84 2.87 1.05 6.16
C TYR A 84 2.72 1.45 4.70
N ARG A 85 2.82 2.73 4.40
CA ARG A 85 3.01 3.23 3.04
C ARG A 85 4.46 3.69 2.87
N LEU A 86 5.18 3.07 1.93
CA LEU A 86 6.58 3.42 1.69
C LEU A 86 6.72 4.62 0.76
N SER A 87 6.00 4.62 -0.35
CA SER A 87 5.96 5.71 -1.34
C SER A 87 4.92 5.40 -2.42
N GLY A 88 4.42 6.43 -3.11
CA GLY A 88 3.55 6.24 -4.29
C GLY A 88 2.44 5.21 -4.08
N ASP A 89 2.51 4.10 -4.78
CA ASP A 89 1.60 2.96 -4.77
C ASP A 89 2.12 1.73 -3.99
N GLU A 90 3.23 1.88 -3.27
CA GLU A 90 3.87 0.80 -2.51
C GLU A 90 3.46 0.82 -1.04
N PHE A 91 2.86 -0.28 -0.59
CA PHE A 91 2.52 -0.55 0.81
C PHE A 91 3.33 -1.72 1.35
N VAL A 92 3.48 -1.76 2.65
CA VAL A 92 4.06 -2.89 3.38
C VAL A 92 3.10 -3.34 4.46
N VAL A 93 3.00 -4.64 4.64
CA VAL A 93 2.33 -5.26 5.78
C VAL A 93 3.31 -6.17 6.50
N CYS A 94 3.42 -6.01 7.82
CA CYS A 94 4.30 -6.80 8.68
C CYS A 94 3.52 -7.76 9.57
N SER A 95 4.10 -8.93 9.85
CA SER A 95 3.52 -9.93 10.77
C SER A 95 4.57 -10.93 11.22
N ASP A 96 4.39 -11.52 12.39
CA ASP A 96 5.20 -12.66 12.83
C ASP A 96 4.71 -14.01 12.25
N GLN A 97 3.64 -14.00 11.45
CA GLN A 97 3.06 -15.18 10.84
C GLN A 97 2.88 -14.98 9.32
N ALA A 98 3.63 -15.73 8.51
CA ALA A 98 3.54 -15.67 7.06
C ALA A 98 2.16 -16.06 6.52
N CYS A 99 1.51 -17.08 7.13
CA CYS A 99 0.16 -17.51 6.73
C CYS A 99 -0.88 -16.41 6.90
N ARG A 100 -0.80 -15.59 7.95
CA ARG A 100 -1.68 -14.45 8.16
C ARG A 100 -1.57 -13.43 7.02
N LEU A 101 -0.35 -13.13 6.57
CA LEU A 101 -0.10 -12.24 5.42
C LEU A 101 -0.69 -12.84 4.14
N HIS A 102 -0.39 -14.11 3.86
CA HIS A 102 -0.85 -14.81 2.67
C HIS A 102 -2.38 -14.84 2.58
N ASP A 103 -3.04 -15.35 3.60
CA ASP A 103 -4.49 -15.54 3.59
C ASP A 103 -5.25 -14.19 3.59
N GLY A 104 -4.74 -13.21 4.34
CA GLY A 104 -5.31 -11.86 4.38
C GLY A 104 -5.20 -11.14 3.04
N LEU A 105 -4.03 -11.17 2.40
CA LEU A 105 -3.81 -10.49 1.11
C LEU A 105 -4.59 -11.17 -0.02
N HIS A 106 -4.63 -12.50 -0.10
CA HIS A 106 -5.45 -13.19 -1.09
C HIS A 106 -6.94 -12.90 -0.93
N ARG A 107 -7.43 -12.82 0.31
CA ARG A 107 -8.82 -12.42 0.56
C ARG A 107 -9.10 -11.01 0.07
N LEU A 108 -8.19 -10.07 0.31
CA LEU A 108 -8.32 -8.69 -0.13
C LEU A 108 -8.27 -8.55 -1.66
N GLN A 109 -7.44 -9.32 -2.37
CA GLN A 109 -7.40 -9.30 -3.85
C GLN A 109 -8.76 -9.61 -4.50
N ASN A 110 -9.63 -10.35 -3.79
CA ASN A 110 -10.97 -10.67 -4.27
C ASN A 110 -12.02 -9.60 -3.94
N GLN A 111 -11.70 -8.61 -3.09
CA GLN A 111 -12.67 -7.64 -2.56
C GLN A 111 -12.39 -6.20 -2.99
N VAL A 112 -11.15 -5.85 -3.22
CA VAL A 112 -10.71 -4.48 -3.59
C VAL A 112 -10.10 -4.46 -4.99
N PRO A 113 -10.02 -3.28 -5.61
CA PRO A 113 -9.29 -3.10 -6.84
C PRO A 113 -7.88 -3.66 -6.73
N THR A 114 -7.45 -4.32 -7.79
CA THR A 114 -6.33 -5.26 -7.78
C THR A 114 -4.99 -4.66 -7.36
N PHE A 115 -4.24 -5.42 -6.61
CA PHE A 115 -2.86 -5.20 -6.27
C PHE A 115 -2.06 -6.50 -6.45
N SER A 116 -0.75 -6.38 -6.62
CA SER A 116 0.19 -7.48 -6.60
C SER A 116 0.97 -7.49 -5.30
N PHE A 117 1.40 -8.65 -4.82
CA PHE A 117 2.18 -8.73 -3.59
C PHE A 117 3.24 -9.83 -3.61
N GLY A 118 4.23 -9.67 -2.74
CA GLY A 118 5.22 -10.70 -2.44
C GLY A 118 5.53 -10.71 -0.94
N ILE A 119 5.70 -11.91 -0.36
CA ILE A 119 5.95 -12.10 1.08
C ILE A 119 7.35 -12.68 1.27
N GLY A 120 8.13 -12.11 2.19
CA GLY A 120 9.47 -12.59 2.52
C GLY A 120 9.83 -12.31 3.98
N THR A 121 11.03 -12.70 4.39
CA THR A 121 11.62 -12.33 5.69
C THR A 121 12.41 -11.01 5.59
N THR A 122 12.57 -10.50 4.38
CA THR A 122 13.18 -9.20 4.08
C THR A 122 12.46 -8.52 2.92
N ILE A 123 12.55 -7.19 2.85
CA ILE A 123 12.01 -6.41 1.72
C ILE A 123 12.55 -6.92 0.37
N GLY A 124 13.82 -7.26 0.29
CA GLY A 124 14.44 -7.74 -0.96
C GLY A 124 13.91 -9.09 -1.42
N GLN A 125 13.51 -9.98 -0.49
CA GLN A 125 12.82 -11.22 -0.83
C GLN A 125 11.39 -10.95 -1.28
N ALA A 126 10.66 -10.11 -0.54
CA ALA A 126 9.30 -9.71 -0.87
C ALA A 126 9.23 -9.05 -2.26
N ASP A 127 10.18 -8.16 -2.62
CA ASP A 127 10.25 -7.52 -3.95
C ASP A 127 10.45 -8.53 -5.09
N LYS A 128 11.32 -9.53 -4.90
CA LYS A 128 11.50 -10.60 -5.90
C LYS A 128 10.21 -11.37 -6.14
N LEU A 129 9.49 -11.72 -5.08
CA LEU A 129 8.23 -12.47 -5.17
C LEU A 129 7.09 -11.60 -5.71
N LEU A 130 7.03 -10.32 -5.36
CA LEU A 130 6.12 -9.35 -5.97
C LEU A 130 6.31 -9.26 -7.50
N LYS A 131 7.56 -9.21 -7.98
CA LYS A 131 7.86 -9.20 -9.42
C LYS A 131 7.41 -10.47 -10.14
N LEU A 132 7.47 -11.62 -9.46
CA LEU A 132 6.94 -12.88 -9.99
C LEU A 132 5.40 -12.85 -10.05
N ASP A 133 4.75 -12.42 -8.99
CA ASP A 133 3.29 -12.28 -8.92
C ASP A 133 2.77 -11.36 -10.04
N LYS A 134 3.40 -10.18 -10.22
CA LYS A 134 3.07 -9.26 -11.32
C LYS A 134 3.11 -9.94 -12.69
N ARG A 135 4.19 -10.69 -12.99
CA ARG A 135 4.34 -11.40 -14.26
C ARG A 135 3.30 -12.49 -14.46
N GLN A 136 3.00 -13.26 -13.42
CA GLN A 136 2.00 -14.32 -13.47
C GLN A 136 0.61 -13.75 -13.74
N ARG A 137 0.24 -12.68 -13.04
CA ARG A 137 -1.05 -12.01 -13.18
C ARG A 137 -1.20 -11.26 -14.51
N GLU A 138 -0.11 -10.73 -15.07
CA GLU A 138 -0.10 -10.20 -16.44
C GLU A 138 -0.33 -11.33 -17.48
N ALA A 139 0.31 -12.47 -17.30
CA ALA A 139 0.16 -13.61 -18.19
C ALA A 139 -1.25 -14.25 -18.13
N SER A 140 -1.88 -14.26 -16.95
CA SER A 140 -3.26 -14.75 -16.78
C SER A 140 -4.34 -13.73 -17.17
N GLY A 141 -3.96 -12.47 -17.45
CA GLY A 141 -4.91 -11.39 -17.76
C GLY A 141 -5.61 -10.77 -16.53
N GLU A 142 -5.21 -11.16 -15.33
CA GLU A 142 -5.74 -10.60 -14.09
C GLU A 142 -5.20 -9.19 -13.79
N ARG A 143 -4.05 -8.86 -14.36
CA ARG A 143 -3.40 -7.56 -14.28
C ARG A 143 -3.27 -6.93 -15.66
N ALA A 144 -3.62 -5.65 -15.77
CA ALA A 144 -3.39 -4.90 -16.99
C ALA A 144 -1.89 -4.65 -17.24
N GLN A 145 -1.49 -4.58 -18.50
CA GLN A 145 -0.18 -4.09 -18.86
C GLN A 145 -0.08 -2.57 -18.57
N ARG A 146 1.15 -2.08 -18.44
CA ARG A 146 1.39 -0.69 -18.09
C ARG A 146 0.74 0.27 -19.10
N GLY A 147 -0.19 1.10 -18.63
CA GLY A 147 -0.94 2.07 -19.46
C GLY A 147 -2.26 1.55 -20.03
N GLU A 148 -2.62 0.28 -19.79
CA GLU A 148 -3.93 -0.26 -20.17
C GLU A 148 -4.97 -0.11 -19.07
N ALA A 149 -6.24 -0.09 -19.48
CA ALA A 149 -7.35 -0.11 -18.54
C ALA A 149 -7.36 -1.40 -17.73
N PRO A 150 -7.48 -1.31 -16.40
CA PRO A 150 -7.53 -2.48 -15.54
C PRO A 150 -8.72 -3.39 -15.89
N PRO A 151 -8.61 -4.73 -15.71
CA PRO A 151 -9.65 -5.69 -16.06
C PRO A 151 -11.01 -5.36 -15.43
N TRP A 152 -11.04 -4.93 -14.16
CA TRP A 152 -12.26 -4.59 -13.46
C TRP A 152 -13.01 -3.36 -14.03
N LEU A 153 -12.31 -2.44 -14.70
CA LEU A 153 -12.94 -1.31 -15.39
C LEU A 153 -13.53 -1.74 -16.74
N LYS A 154 -12.88 -2.68 -17.44
CA LYS A 154 -13.40 -3.27 -18.68
C LYS A 154 -14.71 -4.01 -18.41
N ASP A 155 -14.86 -4.65 -17.25
CA ASP A 155 -16.07 -5.37 -16.86
C ASP A 155 -17.22 -4.45 -16.44
N LYS A 156 -16.94 -3.29 -15.84
CA LYS A 156 -17.96 -2.26 -15.57
C LYS A 156 -18.54 -1.68 -16.85
N ALA A 157 -17.71 -1.42 -17.86
CA ALA A 157 -18.18 -0.90 -19.15
C ALA A 157 -19.04 -1.89 -19.94
N LYS A 158 -18.97 -3.20 -19.66
CA LYS A 158 -19.82 -4.23 -20.27
C LYS A 158 -21.18 -4.39 -19.58
N LYS A 159 -21.33 -3.89 -18.34
CA LYS A 159 -22.54 -4.00 -17.53
C LYS A 159 -23.39 -2.70 -17.51
N ALA A 160 -22.90 -1.64 -18.13
CA ALA A 160 -23.61 -0.38 -18.35
C ALA A 160 -24.18 -0.29 -19.77
#